data_eb1765765899b74733cd542baced62d5
#
_entry.id   eb1765765899b74733cd542baced62d5
#
_cell.length_a   1.000
_cell.length_b   1.000
_cell.length_c   1.000
_cell.angle_alpha   90.00
_cell.angle_beta   90.00
_cell.angle_gamma   90.00
#
_symmetry.space_group_name_H-M   'P 1'
#
loop_
_entity.id
_entity.type
_entity.pdbx_description
1 polymer ?
#
loop_
_entity_poly.entity_id
_entity_poly.type
_entity_poly.pdbx_seq_one_letter_code
_entity_poly.pdbx_strand_id
1 'polypeptide(L)'
;WITKQEGIKKETLDVKGLEFKKANFPPVLGKFFHKALVDVLKGEQQSNIDARVKEFKIQILDGTIPLTQLGNPTSVKTLNKYTERKARAGEMFTLVAKGAPAAVRAVIRYNDLLRFWGLDKQHKSITQGEKIKWIYLKSNPYQIDAIAFLDFDLPPKIEKFIEQYADRKKIFESILLNKLEGFYNDLGWTLSLNPYKEMFFNL
;
A
#
# COMPACT_ATOMS: atom_id res chain seq x y z
N TRP A 1 -17.98 -21.01 -9.25
CA TRP A 1 -17.98 -22.05 -10.32
C TRP A 1 -16.72 -22.89 -10.17
N ILE A 2 -16.88 -24.20 -10.03
CA ILE A 2 -15.78 -25.17 -9.99
C ILE A 2 -15.68 -25.74 -11.41
N THR A 3 -14.58 -25.44 -12.11
CA THR A 3 -14.29 -26.08 -13.40
C THR A 3 -13.47 -27.33 -13.17
N LYS A 4 -14.01 -28.49 -13.53
CA LYS A 4 -13.29 -29.76 -13.60
C LYS A 4 -12.64 -29.86 -14.97
N GLN A 5 -11.29 -29.94 -15.03
CA GLN A 5 -10.58 -30.45 -16.20
C GLN A 5 -10.15 -31.89 -15.93
N GLU A 6 -10.43 -32.81 -16.87
CA GLU A 6 -10.03 -34.21 -16.76
C GLU A 6 -8.51 -34.33 -16.68
N GLY A 7 -8.03 -34.99 -15.64
CA GLY A 7 -6.63 -35.36 -15.42
C GLY A 7 -5.91 -34.65 -14.28
N ILE A 8 -6.24 -33.43 -13.90
CA ILE A 8 -5.66 -32.73 -12.74
C ILE A 8 -6.78 -31.93 -12.07
N LYS A 9 -7.22 -32.37 -10.89
CA LYS A 9 -8.17 -31.58 -10.07
C LYS A 9 -7.49 -30.31 -9.56
N LYS A 10 -7.47 -29.28 -10.37
CA LYS A 10 -7.12 -27.92 -9.93
C LYS A 10 -8.41 -27.23 -9.55
N GLU A 11 -8.74 -27.22 -8.27
CA GLU A 11 -9.83 -26.40 -7.75
C GLU A 11 -9.41 -24.94 -7.87
N THR A 12 -9.98 -24.21 -8.82
CA THR A 12 -9.80 -22.77 -8.94
C THR A 12 -11.05 -22.08 -8.43
N LEU A 13 -10.92 -21.34 -7.34
CA LEU A 13 -11.97 -20.48 -6.82
C LEU A 13 -11.95 -19.16 -7.60
N ASP A 14 -12.93 -18.96 -8.49
CA ASP A 14 -13.12 -17.64 -9.12
C ASP A 14 -14.07 -16.79 -8.28
N VAL A 15 -13.49 -15.84 -7.56
CA VAL A 15 -14.20 -14.92 -6.68
C VAL A 15 -14.45 -13.62 -7.43
N LYS A 16 -15.71 -13.25 -7.67
CA LYS A 16 -16.11 -11.99 -8.30
C LYS A 16 -16.71 -11.03 -7.28
N GLY A 17 -16.50 -9.72 -7.50
CA GLY A 17 -17.14 -8.66 -6.70
C GLY A 17 -16.40 -8.27 -5.41
N LEU A 18 -15.34 -8.98 -5.02
CA LEU A 18 -14.61 -8.66 -3.80
C LEU A 18 -13.58 -7.53 -4.01
N GLU A 19 -13.45 -6.69 -3.01
CA GLU A 19 -12.65 -5.47 -3.08
C GLU A 19 -11.16 -5.74 -3.32
N PHE A 20 -10.62 -6.86 -2.82
CA PHE A 20 -9.21 -7.21 -2.95
C PHE A 20 -8.78 -7.63 -4.38
N LYS A 21 -9.72 -7.83 -5.31
CA LYS A 21 -9.44 -7.99 -6.74
C LYS A 21 -9.33 -6.67 -7.50
N LYS A 22 -9.62 -5.54 -6.88
CA LYS A 22 -9.51 -4.23 -7.53
C LYS A 22 -8.03 -3.86 -7.75
N ALA A 23 -7.77 -3.19 -8.86
CA ALA A 23 -6.41 -2.77 -9.25
C ALA A 23 -5.75 -1.76 -8.28
N ASN A 24 -6.52 -1.20 -7.35
CA ASN A 24 -6.06 -0.28 -6.30
C ASN A 24 -5.75 -0.97 -4.97
N PHE A 25 -5.56 -2.29 -4.98
CA PHE A 25 -5.25 -3.07 -3.79
C PHE A 25 -3.79 -3.53 -3.81
N PRO A 26 -3.00 -3.34 -2.73
CA PRO A 26 -1.63 -3.82 -2.69
C PRO A 26 -1.55 -5.32 -3.00
N PRO A 27 -0.64 -5.76 -3.91
CA PRO A 27 -0.64 -7.15 -4.39
C PRO A 27 -0.49 -8.19 -3.28
N VAL A 28 0.33 -7.91 -2.28
CA VAL A 28 0.55 -8.83 -1.15
C VAL A 28 -0.71 -9.00 -0.32
N LEU A 29 -1.50 -7.94 -0.16
CA LEU A 29 -2.79 -7.98 0.51
C LEU A 29 -3.82 -8.78 -0.27
N GLY A 30 -3.89 -8.57 -1.58
CA GLY A 30 -4.79 -9.34 -2.43
C GLY A 30 -4.54 -10.85 -2.32
N LYS A 31 -3.26 -11.26 -2.29
CA LYS A 31 -2.87 -12.66 -2.08
C LYS A 31 -3.28 -13.17 -0.70
N PHE A 32 -3.04 -12.38 0.35
CA PHE A 32 -3.41 -12.74 1.72
C PHE A 32 -4.92 -12.95 1.85
N PHE A 33 -5.73 -11.99 1.40
CA PHE A 33 -7.19 -12.08 1.47
C PHE A 33 -7.75 -13.22 0.64
N HIS A 34 -7.22 -13.45 -0.56
CA HIS A 34 -7.64 -14.58 -1.39
C HIS A 34 -7.42 -15.91 -0.66
N LYS A 35 -6.23 -16.10 -0.06
CA LYS A 35 -5.92 -17.30 0.70
C LYS A 35 -6.81 -17.41 1.93
N ALA A 36 -6.98 -16.35 2.71
CA ALA A 36 -7.85 -16.35 3.88
C ALA A 36 -9.30 -16.73 3.53
N LEU A 37 -9.84 -16.18 2.43
CA LEU A 37 -11.19 -16.53 1.97
C LEU A 37 -11.31 -17.99 1.57
N VAL A 38 -10.33 -18.53 0.81
CA VAL A 38 -10.31 -19.96 0.43
C VAL A 38 -10.32 -20.84 1.68
N ASP A 39 -9.54 -20.50 2.68
CA ASP A 39 -9.43 -21.26 3.92
C ASP A 39 -10.75 -21.22 4.73
N VAL A 40 -11.38 -20.04 4.83
CA VAL A 40 -12.71 -19.87 5.44
C VAL A 40 -13.77 -20.71 4.72
N LEU A 41 -13.79 -20.70 3.38
CA LEU A 41 -14.73 -21.51 2.60
C LEU A 41 -14.48 -23.01 2.74
N LYS A 42 -13.29 -23.44 3.16
CA LYS A 42 -12.95 -24.83 3.51
C LYS A 42 -13.28 -25.18 4.97
N GLY A 43 -13.88 -24.26 5.73
CA GLY A 43 -14.28 -24.47 7.12
C GLY A 43 -13.20 -24.11 8.15
N GLU A 44 -12.17 -23.34 7.75
CA GLU A 44 -11.16 -22.86 8.68
C GLU A 44 -11.77 -21.95 9.75
N GLN A 45 -11.35 -22.11 10.99
CA GLN A 45 -11.86 -21.33 12.12
C GLN A 45 -11.22 -19.93 12.18
N GLN A 46 -11.96 -18.98 12.76
CA GLN A 46 -11.49 -17.60 12.95
C GLN A 46 -10.11 -17.54 13.63
N SER A 47 -9.89 -18.34 14.68
CA SER A 47 -8.63 -18.36 15.44
C SER A 47 -7.38 -18.59 14.56
N ASN A 48 -7.49 -19.45 13.55
CA ASN A 48 -6.39 -19.71 12.62
C ASN A 48 -6.16 -18.58 11.64
N ILE A 49 -7.24 -17.90 11.22
CA ILE A 49 -7.11 -16.67 10.41
C ILE A 49 -6.51 -15.55 11.24
N ASP A 50 -6.91 -15.39 12.52
CA ASP A 50 -6.33 -14.40 13.46
C ASP A 50 -4.83 -14.60 13.64
N ALA A 51 -4.38 -15.85 13.79
CA ALA A 51 -2.95 -16.18 13.90
C ALA A 51 -2.17 -15.74 12.65
N ARG A 52 -2.71 -15.99 11.46
CA ARG A 52 -2.10 -15.57 10.18
C ARG A 52 -2.09 -14.05 10.01
N VAL A 53 -3.13 -13.36 10.46
CA VAL A 53 -3.18 -11.88 10.43
C VAL A 53 -2.10 -11.31 11.35
N LYS A 54 -1.89 -11.89 12.53
CA LYS A 54 -0.81 -11.50 13.46
C LYS A 54 0.57 -11.73 12.83
N GLU A 55 0.80 -12.88 12.23
CA GLU A 55 2.05 -13.17 11.50
C GLU A 55 2.26 -12.20 10.34
N PHE A 56 1.25 -11.94 9.54
CA PHE A 56 1.31 -11.00 8.43
C PHE A 56 1.64 -9.57 8.90
N LYS A 57 1.05 -9.12 10.02
CA LYS A 57 1.41 -7.86 10.66
C LYS A 57 2.89 -7.82 11.04
N ILE A 58 3.42 -8.87 11.64
CA ILE A 58 4.84 -8.99 12.01
C ILE A 58 5.71 -8.87 10.75
N GLN A 59 5.42 -9.63 9.69
CA GLN A 59 6.17 -9.62 8.43
C GLN A 59 6.18 -8.25 7.74
N ILE A 60 5.14 -7.45 7.93
CA ILE A 60 5.10 -6.07 7.44
C ILE A 60 6.02 -5.18 8.28
N LEU A 61 5.92 -5.29 9.62
CA LEU A 61 6.63 -4.41 10.54
C LEU A 61 8.13 -4.67 10.58
N ASP A 62 8.56 -5.94 10.51
CA ASP A 62 9.96 -6.36 10.55
C ASP A 62 10.72 -6.20 9.23
N GLY A 63 9.98 -5.99 8.13
CA GLY A 63 10.60 -5.78 6.82
C GLY A 63 10.68 -7.01 5.93
N THR A 64 10.22 -8.17 6.38
CA THR A 64 10.18 -9.40 5.57
C THR A 64 9.42 -9.18 4.25
N ILE A 65 8.36 -8.38 4.28
CA ILE A 65 7.62 -8.02 3.07
C ILE A 65 8.26 -6.78 2.42
N PRO A 66 8.71 -6.87 1.14
CA PRO A 66 9.26 -5.74 0.42
C PRO A 66 8.29 -4.58 0.29
N LEU A 67 8.79 -3.35 0.39
CA LEU A 67 7.97 -2.13 0.29
C LEU A 67 7.28 -1.97 -1.06
N THR A 68 7.89 -2.46 -2.14
CA THR A 68 7.31 -2.49 -3.48
C THR A 68 6.01 -3.32 -3.54
N GLN A 69 5.85 -4.32 -2.65
CA GLN A 69 4.62 -5.12 -2.54
C GLN A 69 3.58 -4.48 -1.60
N LEU A 70 4.00 -3.57 -0.72
CA LEU A 70 3.14 -2.86 0.21
C LEU A 70 2.62 -1.52 -0.34
N GLY A 71 3.24 -1.00 -1.39
CA GLY A 71 2.85 0.26 -2.02
C GLY A 71 1.37 0.25 -2.43
N ASN A 72 0.65 1.31 -2.07
CA ASN A 72 -0.76 1.47 -2.39
C ASN A 72 -0.93 1.87 -3.86
N PRO A 73 -1.47 0.99 -4.73
CA PRO A 73 -1.62 1.31 -6.15
C PRO A 73 -2.77 2.29 -6.36
N THR A 74 -2.54 3.27 -7.21
CA THR A 74 -3.58 4.24 -7.62
C THR A 74 -3.23 4.87 -8.96
N SER A 75 -4.20 5.59 -9.56
CA SER A 75 -3.97 6.47 -10.70
C SER A 75 -4.07 7.92 -10.26
N VAL A 76 -3.10 8.75 -10.64
CA VAL A 76 -3.06 10.17 -10.25
C VAL A 76 -3.90 11.00 -11.22
N LYS A 77 -5.12 11.33 -10.82
CA LYS A 77 -6.08 12.05 -11.70
C LYS A 77 -6.03 13.58 -11.61
N THR A 78 -5.50 14.13 -10.50
CA THR A 78 -5.69 15.56 -10.17
C THR A 78 -4.37 16.26 -9.81
N LEU A 79 -3.26 15.85 -10.42
CA LEU A 79 -1.93 16.38 -10.12
C LEU A 79 -1.87 17.91 -10.32
N ASN A 80 -2.35 18.40 -11.45
CA ASN A 80 -2.33 19.82 -11.79
C ASN A 80 -3.17 20.68 -10.85
N LYS A 81 -4.31 20.15 -10.35
CA LYS A 81 -5.20 20.86 -9.43
C LYS A 81 -4.50 21.23 -8.11
N TYR A 82 -3.58 20.38 -7.65
CA TYR A 82 -2.91 20.53 -6.36
C TYR A 82 -1.47 21.03 -6.47
N THR A 83 -0.98 21.31 -7.68
CA THR A 83 0.30 21.95 -7.91
C THR A 83 0.08 23.46 -7.99
N GLU A 84 0.28 24.17 -6.87
CA GLU A 84 0.12 25.63 -6.86
C GLU A 84 1.24 26.32 -7.63
N ARG A 85 2.49 25.91 -7.38
CA ARG A 85 3.66 26.47 -8.05
C ARG A 85 4.78 25.45 -8.10
N LYS A 86 5.29 25.19 -9.30
CA LYS A 86 6.48 24.35 -9.47
C LYS A 86 7.69 25.01 -8.80
N ALA A 87 8.58 24.19 -8.24
CA ALA A 87 9.81 24.68 -7.64
C ALA A 87 10.66 25.43 -8.66
N ARG A 88 11.23 26.55 -8.26
CA ARG A 88 12.13 27.40 -9.06
C ARG A 88 13.57 26.89 -8.96
N ALA A 89 14.46 27.49 -9.72
CA ALA A 89 15.90 27.25 -9.60
C ALA A 89 16.36 27.52 -8.15
N GLY A 90 17.04 26.56 -7.54
CA GLY A 90 17.48 26.60 -6.15
C GLY A 90 16.44 26.15 -5.11
N GLU A 91 15.17 26.04 -5.46
CA GLU A 91 14.15 25.47 -4.58
C GLU A 91 14.08 23.95 -4.72
N MET A 92 14.00 23.25 -3.59
CA MET A 92 13.88 21.80 -3.60
C MET A 92 12.46 21.36 -3.96
N PHE A 93 11.44 22.02 -3.39
CA PHE A 93 10.06 21.51 -3.42
C PHE A 93 9.08 22.43 -4.14
N THR A 94 8.21 21.78 -4.90
CA THR A 94 6.98 22.32 -5.45
C THR A 94 6.01 22.71 -4.34
N LEU A 95 5.36 23.86 -4.46
CA LEU A 95 4.30 24.29 -3.55
C LEU A 95 3.03 23.49 -3.84
N VAL A 96 2.55 22.79 -2.83
CA VAL A 96 1.38 21.91 -2.90
C VAL A 96 0.20 22.55 -2.19
N ALA A 97 -0.95 22.56 -2.84
CA ALA A 97 -2.19 23.11 -2.29
C ALA A 97 -2.62 22.37 -1.01
N LYS A 98 -3.16 23.13 -0.07
CA LYS A 98 -3.74 22.59 1.17
C LYS A 98 -4.85 21.57 0.84
N GLY A 99 -4.85 20.45 1.55
CA GLY A 99 -5.84 19.38 1.34
C GLY A 99 -5.52 18.44 0.16
N ALA A 100 -4.34 18.54 -0.44
CA ALA A 100 -3.93 17.57 -1.46
C ALA A 100 -3.93 16.14 -0.92
N PRO A 101 -4.52 15.16 -1.64
CA PRO A 101 -4.50 13.75 -1.27
C PRO A 101 -3.06 13.22 -1.12
N ALA A 102 -2.84 12.24 -0.23
CA ALA A 102 -1.53 11.66 0.02
C ALA A 102 -0.85 11.15 -1.26
N ALA A 103 -1.59 10.48 -2.14
CA ALA A 103 -1.07 9.99 -3.42
C ALA A 103 -0.58 11.13 -4.34
N VAL A 104 -1.28 12.28 -4.34
CA VAL A 104 -0.88 13.45 -5.13
C VAL A 104 0.40 14.08 -4.55
N ARG A 105 0.45 14.26 -3.22
CA ARG A 105 1.66 14.74 -2.55
C ARG A 105 2.84 13.82 -2.83
N ALA A 106 2.63 12.50 -2.73
CA ALA A 106 3.64 11.49 -2.99
C ALA A 106 4.25 11.60 -4.39
N VAL A 107 3.43 11.82 -5.42
CA VAL A 107 3.92 12.04 -6.80
C VAL A 107 4.70 13.34 -6.93
N ILE A 108 4.18 14.44 -6.37
CA ILE A 108 4.89 15.72 -6.44
C ILE A 108 6.26 15.59 -5.77
N ARG A 109 6.35 14.93 -4.62
CA ARG A 109 7.61 14.73 -3.89
C ARG A 109 8.59 13.80 -4.62
N TYR A 110 8.09 12.75 -5.26
CA TYR A 110 8.91 11.90 -6.13
C TYR A 110 9.55 12.73 -7.27
N ASN A 111 8.75 13.51 -7.99
CA ASN A 111 9.24 14.35 -9.08
C ASN A 111 10.20 15.45 -8.59
N ASP A 112 9.94 16.02 -7.43
CA ASP A 112 10.83 17.01 -6.80
C ASP A 112 12.19 16.39 -6.44
N LEU A 113 12.20 15.18 -5.86
CA LEU A 113 13.44 14.46 -5.51
C LEU A 113 14.21 14.02 -6.75
N LEU A 114 13.54 13.56 -7.81
CA LEU A 114 14.18 13.24 -9.09
C LEU A 114 14.97 14.46 -9.60
N ARG A 115 14.30 15.61 -9.66
CA ARG A 115 14.93 16.85 -10.12
C ARG A 115 16.06 17.31 -9.19
N PHE A 116 15.82 17.35 -7.88
CA PHE A 116 16.79 17.80 -6.89
C PHE A 116 18.05 16.93 -6.85
N TRP A 117 17.91 15.65 -7.09
CA TRP A 117 19.05 14.72 -7.16
C TRP A 117 19.66 14.58 -8.55
N GLY A 118 19.15 15.30 -9.56
CA GLY A 118 19.64 15.24 -10.93
C GLY A 118 19.36 13.91 -11.64
N LEU A 119 18.32 13.21 -11.22
CA LEU A 119 17.93 11.89 -11.74
C LEU A 119 16.87 11.98 -12.85
N ASP A 120 16.29 13.16 -13.06
CA ASP A 120 15.19 13.41 -14.00
C ASP A 120 15.56 13.23 -15.48
N LYS A 121 16.84 13.15 -15.81
CA LYS A 121 17.34 12.83 -17.16
C LYS A 121 17.41 11.31 -17.43
N GLN A 122 17.50 10.50 -16.37
CA GLN A 122 17.69 9.06 -16.46
C GLN A 122 16.40 8.29 -16.09
N HIS A 123 15.55 8.90 -15.28
CA HIS A 123 14.34 8.29 -14.76
C HIS A 123 13.11 9.14 -15.08
N LYS A 124 12.01 8.46 -15.29
CA LYS A 124 10.76 9.09 -15.71
C LYS A 124 10.08 9.84 -14.56
N SER A 125 9.76 11.11 -14.80
CA SER A 125 8.82 11.85 -13.94
C SER A 125 7.40 11.30 -14.10
N ILE A 126 6.69 11.21 -12.98
CA ILE A 126 5.29 10.75 -12.97
C ILE A 126 4.38 11.89 -13.41
N THR A 127 3.49 11.60 -14.37
CA THR A 127 2.53 12.55 -14.93
C THR A 127 1.09 12.21 -14.54
N GLN A 128 0.17 13.14 -14.79
CA GLN A 128 -1.24 12.92 -14.53
C GLN A 128 -1.81 11.79 -15.39
N GLY A 129 -2.60 10.90 -14.79
CA GLY A 129 -3.20 9.73 -15.44
C GLY A 129 -2.41 8.44 -15.25
N GLU A 130 -1.15 8.51 -14.84
CA GLU A 130 -0.31 7.33 -14.67
C GLU A 130 -0.71 6.48 -13.47
N LYS A 131 -0.52 5.17 -13.61
CA LYS A 131 -0.63 4.22 -12.51
C LYS A 131 0.67 4.23 -11.72
N ILE A 132 0.54 4.40 -10.43
CA ILE A 132 1.66 4.48 -9.49
C ILE A 132 1.42 3.58 -8.27
N LYS A 133 2.47 3.35 -7.51
CA LYS A 133 2.38 2.96 -6.10
C LYS A 133 2.89 4.09 -5.23
N TRP A 134 2.37 4.19 -4.02
CA TRP A 134 2.84 5.17 -3.04
C TRP A 134 2.78 4.60 -1.63
N ILE A 135 3.61 5.13 -0.74
CA ILE A 135 3.71 4.75 0.66
C ILE A 135 3.84 5.97 1.56
N TYR A 136 3.50 5.78 2.83
CA TYR A 136 3.79 6.76 3.88
C TYR A 136 5.24 6.68 4.34
N LEU A 137 5.79 7.83 4.75
CA LEU A 137 7.12 7.97 5.31
C LEU A 137 7.07 8.47 6.75
N LYS A 138 8.03 8.01 7.55
CA LYS A 138 8.36 8.55 8.88
C LYS A 138 9.01 9.94 8.72
N SER A 139 9.25 10.62 9.84
CA SER A 139 10.08 11.82 9.87
C SER A 139 11.40 11.58 9.16
N ASN A 140 11.77 12.49 8.25
CA ASN A 140 12.95 12.39 7.40
C ASN A 140 13.51 13.78 7.13
N PRO A 141 14.79 13.90 6.66
CA PRO A 141 15.47 15.19 6.46
C PRO A 141 14.73 16.13 5.49
N TYR A 142 13.90 15.58 4.61
CA TYR A 142 13.16 16.34 3.60
C TYR A 142 11.75 16.72 4.04
N GLN A 143 11.30 16.29 5.23
CA GLN A 143 9.98 16.58 5.78
C GLN A 143 8.82 16.18 4.85
N ILE A 144 8.99 15.12 4.09
CA ILE A 144 7.96 14.56 3.22
C ILE A 144 7.24 13.40 3.90
N ASP A 145 5.92 13.38 3.80
CA ASP A 145 5.06 12.43 4.52
C ASP A 145 4.65 11.21 3.68
N ALA A 146 4.82 11.29 2.36
CA ALA A 146 4.53 10.21 1.43
C ALA A 146 5.37 10.34 0.16
N ILE A 147 5.69 9.20 -0.47
CA ILE A 147 6.42 9.15 -1.73
C ILE A 147 5.79 8.13 -2.67
N ALA A 148 5.74 8.48 -3.96
CA ALA A 148 5.32 7.58 -5.03
C ALA A 148 6.52 6.93 -5.71
N PHE A 149 6.25 5.86 -6.45
CA PHE A 149 7.21 5.20 -7.31
C PHE A 149 6.52 4.43 -8.44
N LEU A 150 7.29 4.13 -9.48
CA LEU A 150 6.89 3.27 -10.60
C LEU A 150 7.58 1.91 -10.44
N ASP A 151 6.84 0.81 -10.60
CA ASP A 151 7.41 -0.55 -10.45
C ASP A 151 8.51 -0.85 -11.48
N PHE A 152 8.42 -0.25 -12.66
CA PHE A 152 9.34 -0.49 -13.77
C PHE A 152 10.50 0.52 -13.85
N ASP A 153 10.44 1.59 -13.07
CA ASP A 153 11.45 2.65 -13.06
C ASP A 153 11.58 3.24 -11.65
N LEU A 154 12.22 2.48 -10.76
CA LEU A 154 12.52 2.90 -9.38
C LEU A 154 14.01 3.22 -9.25
N PRO A 155 14.39 4.51 -9.16
CA PRO A 155 15.79 4.89 -9.00
C PRO A 155 16.38 4.30 -7.71
N PRO A 156 17.59 3.71 -7.73
CA PRO A 156 18.19 3.09 -6.54
C PRO A 156 18.34 4.05 -5.34
N LYS A 157 18.55 5.34 -5.60
CA LYS A 157 18.62 6.35 -4.55
C LYS A 157 17.28 6.61 -3.88
N ILE A 158 16.19 6.58 -4.65
CA ILE A 158 14.81 6.68 -4.12
C ILE A 158 14.45 5.39 -3.39
N GLU A 159 14.80 4.22 -3.93
CA GLU A 159 14.58 2.93 -3.27
C GLU A 159 15.21 2.89 -1.87
N LYS A 160 16.49 3.24 -1.75
CA LYS A 160 17.18 3.35 -0.46
C LYS A 160 16.51 4.35 0.48
N PHE A 161 16.06 5.48 -0.03
CA PHE A 161 15.34 6.47 0.75
C PHE A 161 14.00 5.92 1.27
N ILE A 162 13.27 5.22 0.42
CA ILE A 162 12.02 4.52 0.79
C ILE A 162 12.30 3.47 1.88
N GLU A 163 13.31 2.61 1.71
CA GLU A 163 13.67 1.58 2.67
C GLU A 163 14.01 2.16 4.05
N GLN A 164 14.73 3.27 4.06
CA GLN A 164 15.15 3.93 5.29
C GLN A 164 14.00 4.61 6.04
N TYR A 165 13.06 5.23 5.32
CA TYR A 165 12.06 6.12 5.92
C TYR A 165 10.62 5.64 5.80
N ALA A 166 10.33 4.47 5.21
CA ALA A 166 8.97 3.96 5.14
C ALA A 166 8.35 3.79 6.52
N ASP A 167 7.14 4.31 6.68
CA ASP A 167 6.34 4.12 7.89
C ASP A 167 5.48 2.87 7.79
N ARG A 168 6.09 1.71 8.03
CA ARG A 168 5.43 0.41 7.96
C ARG A 168 4.24 0.31 8.92
N LYS A 169 4.32 0.94 10.09
CA LYS A 169 3.22 0.99 11.05
C LYS A 169 2.03 1.75 10.46
N LYS A 170 2.26 2.95 9.94
CA LYS A 170 1.21 3.76 9.31
C LYS A 170 0.65 3.10 8.05
N ILE A 171 1.49 2.41 7.25
CA ILE A 171 1.03 1.62 6.10
C ILE A 171 0.09 0.52 6.58
N PHE A 172 0.45 -0.21 7.63
CA PHE A 172 -0.43 -1.23 8.22
C PHE A 172 -1.75 -0.62 8.69
N GLU A 173 -1.73 0.40 9.52
CA GLU A 173 -2.91 1.00 10.15
C GLU A 173 -3.83 1.69 9.13
N SER A 174 -3.27 2.43 8.16
CA SER A 174 -4.08 3.24 7.23
C SER A 174 -4.60 2.47 6.02
N ILE A 175 -3.93 1.40 5.61
CA ILE A 175 -4.24 0.70 4.36
C ILE A 175 -4.79 -0.69 4.65
N LEU A 176 -4.17 -1.43 5.58
CA LEU A 176 -4.48 -2.82 5.82
C LEU A 176 -5.59 -3.01 6.84
N LEU A 177 -5.50 -2.32 7.97
CA LEU A 177 -6.38 -2.54 9.11
C LEU A 177 -7.84 -2.34 8.73
N ASN A 178 -8.19 -1.23 8.07
CA ASN A 178 -9.55 -0.96 7.61
C ASN A 178 -10.09 -2.03 6.65
N LYS A 179 -9.22 -2.59 5.82
CA LYS A 179 -9.60 -3.65 4.87
C LYS A 179 -9.78 -4.99 5.56
N LEU A 180 -8.96 -5.29 6.57
CA LEU A 180 -9.12 -6.45 7.43
C LEU A 180 -10.42 -6.36 8.24
N GLU A 181 -10.73 -5.21 8.82
CA GLU A 181 -11.99 -4.98 9.52
C GLU A 181 -13.20 -5.23 8.62
N GLY A 182 -13.18 -4.71 7.38
CA GLY A 182 -14.22 -4.99 6.39
C GLY A 182 -14.40 -6.49 6.12
N PHE A 183 -13.29 -7.19 5.87
CA PHE A 183 -13.32 -8.65 5.62
C PHE A 183 -13.89 -9.43 6.81
N TYR A 184 -13.49 -9.10 8.04
CA TYR A 184 -14.01 -9.75 9.25
C TYR A 184 -15.50 -9.46 9.45
N ASN A 185 -15.93 -8.21 9.25
CA ASN A 185 -17.34 -7.84 9.36
C ASN A 185 -18.21 -8.59 8.36
N ASP A 186 -17.73 -8.75 7.10
CA ASP A 186 -18.45 -9.52 6.07
C ASP A 186 -18.62 -11.01 6.45
N LEU A 187 -17.72 -11.54 7.29
CA LEU A 187 -17.81 -12.90 7.84
C LEU A 187 -18.58 -12.98 9.17
N GLY A 188 -19.07 -11.87 9.69
CA GLY A 188 -19.67 -11.81 11.03
C GLY A 188 -18.67 -11.98 12.17
N TRP A 189 -17.40 -11.77 11.92
CA TRP A 189 -16.31 -11.90 12.89
C TRP A 189 -15.89 -10.56 13.47
N THR A 190 -15.26 -10.57 14.64
CA THR A 190 -14.65 -9.39 15.27
C THR A 190 -13.14 -9.46 15.16
N LEU A 191 -12.51 -8.43 14.59
CA LEU A 191 -11.05 -8.33 14.52
C LEU A 191 -10.48 -7.90 15.86
N SER A 192 -9.65 -8.76 16.49
CA SER A 192 -9.03 -8.49 17.81
C SER A 192 -7.73 -7.69 17.75
N LEU A 193 -7.31 -7.21 16.58
CA LEU A 193 -6.05 -6.48 16.39
C LEU A 193 -6.13 -4.97 16.63
N ASN A 194 -7.25 -4.45 17.13
CA ASN A 194 -7.36 -3.03 17.46
C ASN A 194 -6.49 -2.73 18.70
N PRO A 195 -5.40 -1.94 18.56
CA PRO A 195 -4.49 -1.64 19.69
C PRO A 195 -5.21 -0.96 20.86
N TYR A 196 -6.33 -0.28 20.60
CA TYR A 196 -7.15 0.32 21.67
C TYR A 196 -7.99 -0.71 22.43
N LYS A 197 -8.34 -1.87 21.85
CA LYS A 197 -9.03 -2.94 22.57
C LYS A 197 -8.07 -3.78 23.42
N GLU A 198 -6.84 -3.99 22.99
CA GLU A 198 -5.83 -4.74 23.78
C GLU A 198 -5.43 -3.99 25.05
N MET A 199 -5.53 -2.64 25.09
CA MET A 199 -5.28 -1.85 26.31
C MET A 199 -6.37 -1.96 27.37
N PHE A 200 -7.61 -2.32 27.01
CA PHE A 200 -8.73 -2.41 27.96
C PHE A 200 -8.98 -3.80 28.51
N PHE A 201 -8.33 -4.84 28.00
CA PHE A 201 -8.49 -6.22 28.48
C PHE A 201 -7.32 -6.74 29.31
N ASN A 202 -6.29 -5.91 29.56
CA ASN A 202 -5.13 -6.22 30.43
C ASN A 202 -5.14 -5.39 31.72
N LEU A 203 -6.33 -5.02 32.22
CA LEU A 203 -6.53 -4.45 33.55
C LEU A 203 -7.28 -5.42 34.44
#